data_b4b09f089ba704054d185e9b1b790c36
#
_entry.id   b4b09f089ba704054d185e9b1b790c36
#
_cell.length_a   1.000
_cell.length_b   1.000
_cell.length_c   1.000
_cell.angle_alpha   90.00
_cell.angle_beta   90.00
_cell.angle_gamma   90.00
#
_symmetry.space_group_name_H-M   'P 1'
#
loop_
_entity.id
_entity.type
_entity.pdbx_description
1 polymer ?
#
loop_
_entity_poly.entity_id
_entity_poly.type
_entity_poly.pdbx_seq_one_letter_code
_entity_poly.pdbx_strand_id
1 'polypeptide(L)'
;SDTRPNPLRCGRTNVMNVTSKTYGLGLINNEVGNMIFANSSLPISFSRTFATSYDNQKILSLPIFESDFTNPKTDETVQDKFCRLVTTEPSELNITKDWPEGTPVEVTFNIDKEGMLSVHASVEHDNIDFQLKVTGVKNEEELKQAQTLLSKVNIE
;
A
#
# COMPACT_ATOMS: atom_id res chain seq x y z
N SER A 1 -29.28 -35.81 2.80
CA SER A 1 -28.95 -35.33 2.85
C SER A 1 -28.54 -34.47 2.91
N ASP A 2 -28.66 -34.35 2.67
CA ASP A 2 -28.35 -33.67 2.71
C ASP A 2 -27.66 -33.31 2.97
N THR A 3 -27.64 -33.88 3.01
CA THR A 3 -26.90 -33.55 3.36
C THR A 3 -26.17 -32.73 2.98
N ARG A 4 -26.07 -32.42 2.42
CA ARG A 4 -25.57 -31.67 2.10
C ARG A 4 -25.19 -30.61 2.23
N PRO A 5 -25.12 -30.49 2.55
CA PRO A 5 -24.84 -29.15 2.92
C PRO A 5 -23.38 -28.79 2.82
N ASN A 6 -22.58 -29.77 2.70
CA ASN A 6 -21.15 -29.52 2.50
C ASN A 6 -20.84 -28.58 1.35
N PRO A 7 -21.60 -28.61 0.28
CA PRO A 7 -21.34 -27.66 -0.82
C PRO A 7 -21.40 -26.22 -0.36
N LEU A 8 -22.11 -25.95 0.67
CA LEU A 8 -22.21 -24.57 1.15
C LEU A 8 -20.90 -24.00 1.63
N ARG A 9 -19.96 -24.86 1.96
CA ARG A 9 -18.65 -24.37 2.37
C ARG A 9 -17.84 -23.81 1.25
N CYS A 10 -18.19 -24.11 0.04
CA CYS A 10 -17.47 -23.56 -1.10
C CYS A 10 -17.48 -22.04 -1.09
N GLY A 11 -18.55 -21.45 -0.59
CA GLY A 11 -18.61 -20.01 -0.46
C GLY A 11 -17.54 -19.45 0.46
N ARG A 12 -17.16 -20.20 1.48
CA ARG A 12 -16.13 -19.74 2.41
C ARG A 12 -14.76 -19.76 1.80
N THR A 13 -14.48 -20.72 0.94
CA THR A 13 -13.17 -20.80 0.31
C THR A 13 -12.94 -19.66 -0.65
N ASN A 14 -13.97 -18.92 -0.98
CA ASN A 14 -13.88 -17.79 -1.90
C ASN A 14 -13.84 -16.43 -1.19
N VAL A 15 -13.77 -16.44 0.14
CA VAL A 15 -13.62 -15.20 0.89
C VAL A 15 -12.25 -14.62 0.58
N MET A 16 -12.23 -13.39 0.09
CA MET A 16 -11.00 -12.72 -0.29
C MET A 16 -10.52 -11.79 0.81
N ASN A 17 -9.22 -11.70 0.96
CA ASN A 17 -8.63 -10.70 1.83
C ASN A 17 -8.65 -9.35 1.12
N VAL A 18 -8.83 -8.31 1.88
CA VAL A 18 -8.84 -6.94 1.38
C VAL A 18 -7.97 -6.06 2.27
N THR A 19 -7.51 -4.96 1.72
CA THR A 19 -6.82 -3.95 2.51
C THR A 19 -7.84 -3.17 3.34
N SER A 20 -7.49 -2.88 4.59
CA SER A 20 -8.28 -2.00 5.45
C SER A 20 -7.60 -0.66 5.65
N LYS A 21 -6.41 -0.48 5.10
CA LYS A 21 -5.62 0.74 5.15
C LYS A 21 -5.08 1.06 3.77
N THR A 22 -4.73 2.32 3.58
CA THR A 22 -4.09 2.79 2.35
C THR A 22 -2.59 2.89 2.60
N TYR A 23 -1.80 2.42 1.65
CA TYR A 23 -0.34 2.42 1.74
C TYR A 23 0.26 3.30 0.66
N GLY A 24 1.24 4.11 1.06
CA GLY A 24 1.86 5.04 0.15
C GLY A 24 3.34 5.26 0.45
N LEU A 25 3.98 5.98 -0.45
CA LEU A 25 5.39 6.30 -0.39
C LEU A 25 5.58 7.75 0.05
N GLY A 26 6.46 7.96 1.04
CA GLY A 26 6.80 9.31 1.47
C GLY A 26 7.60 10.05 0.40
N LEU A 27 7.20 11.27 0.13
CA LEU A 27 7.78 12.13 -0.89
C LEU A 27 8.40 13.37 -0.25
N ILE A 28 9.03 14.18 -1.09
CA ILE A 28 9.54 15.49 -0.68
C ILE A 28 8.38 16.40 -0.24
N ASN A 29 8.68 17.39 0.57
CA ASN A 29 7.70 18.40 1.04
C ASN A 29 6.61 17.82 1.94
N ASN A 30 6.94 16.78 2.72
CA ASN A 30 6.04 16.21 3.70
C ASN A 30 4.74 15.67 3.06
N GLU A 31 4.87 15.06 1.90
CA GLU A 31 3.76 14.46 1.19
C GLU A 31 3.89 12.95 1.12
N VAL A 32 2.76 12.29 0.92
CA VAL A 32 2.70 10.84 0.69
C VAL A 32 1.98 10.60 -0.62
N GLY A 33 2.64 9.87 -1.53
CA GLY A 33 2.00 9.41 -2.76
C GLY A 33 1.36 8.06 -2.50
N ASN A 34 0.03 8.04 -2.46
CA ASN A 34 -0.69 6.80 -2.17
C ASN A 34 -0.66 5.86 -3.34
N MET A 35 -0.42 4.58 -3.05
CA MET A 35 -0.21 3.54 -4.05
C MET A 35 -1.34 2.52 -4.04
N ILE A 36 -1.65 1.95 -2.89
CA ILE A 36 -2.69 0.93 -2.76
C ILE A 36 -3.70 1.44 -1.75
N PHE A 37 -4.93 1.62 -2.20
CA PHE A 37 -6.00 2.18 -1.36
C PHE A 37 -6.72 1.10 -0.57
N ALA A 38 -7.30 1.50 0.55
CA ALA A 38 -8.12 0.64 1.37
C ALA A 38 -9.28 0.06 0.55
N ASN A 39 -9.74 -1.11 0.93
CA ASN A 39 -10.81 -1.84 0.27
C ASN A 39 -10.41 -2.45 -1.08
N SER A 40 -9.12 -2.62 -1.28
CA SER A 40 -8.60 -3.31 -2.47
C SER A 40 -8.54 -4.81 -2.21
N SER A 41 -9.03 -5.60 -3.17
CA SER A 41 -8.95 -7.06 -3.10
C SER A 41 -7.52 -7.53 -3.31
N LEU A 42 -7.11 -8.52 -2.54
CA LEU A 42 -5.74 -9.04 -2.60
C LEU A 42 -5.68 -10.34 -3.40
N PRO A 43 -4.59 -10.61 -4.10
CA PRO A 43 -3.38 -9.79 -4.21
C PRO A 43 -3.61 -8.58 -5.13
N ILE A 44 -2.83 -7.54 -4.92
CA ILE A 44 -2.93 -6.35 -5.75
C ILE A 44 -1.53 -5.77 -6.00
N SER A 45 -1.35 -5.21 -7.17
CA SER A 45 -0.11 -4.55 -7.55
C SER A 45 -0.43 -3.21 -8.21
N PHE A 46 0.36 -2.20 -7.91
CA PHE A 46 0.18 -0.88 -8.50
C PHE A 46 1.54 -0.23 -8.70
N SER A 47 1.73 0.39 -9.86
CA SER A 47 2.97 1.08 -10.20
C SER A 47 2.69 2.55 -10.44
N ARG A 48 3.63 3.40 -10.05
CA ARG A 48 3.53 4.82 -10.25
C ARG A 48 4.93 5.37 -10.50
N THR A 49 5.02 6.36 -11.40
CA THR A 49 6.30 7.00 -11.71
C THR A 49 6.42 8.29 -10.92
N PHE A 50 7.51 8.40 -10.17
CA PHE A 50 7.90 9.60 -9.45
C PHE A 50 9.11 10.20 -10.17
N ALA A 51 9.74 11.19 -9.56
CA ALA A 51 10.90 11.84 -10.15
C ALA A 51 11.93 12.16 -9.09
N THR A 52 13.20 12.17 -9.50
CA THR A 52 14.27 12.62 -8.61
C THR A 52 14.05 14.09 -8.24
N SER A 53 14.44 14.46 -7.03
CA SER A 53 14.12 15.76 -6.44
C SER A 53 15.14 16.85 -6.80
N TYR A 54 16.35 16.48 -7.18
CA TYR A 54 17.40 17.43 -7.52
C TYR A 54 18.44 16.75 -8.40
N ASP A 55 19.30 17.56 -9.02
CA ASP A 55 20.34 17.07 -9.91
C ASP A 55 21.32 16.17 -9.15
N ASN A 56 21.71 15.08 -9.80
CA ASN A 56 22.73 14.17 -9.30
C ASN A 56 22.39 13.58 -7.92
N GLN A 57 21.11 13.35 -7.68
CA GLN A 57 20.65 12.71 -6.44
C GLN A 57 21.22 11.30 -6.37
N LYS A 58 21.88 10.96 -5.26
CA LYS A 58 22.53 9.66 -5.11
C LYS A 58 21.78 8.68 -4.25
N ILE A 59 20.88 9.18 -3.41
CA ILE A 59 20.11 8.32 -2.49
C ILE A 59 18.66 8.71 -2.58
N LEU A 60 17.80 7.70 -2.79
CA LEU A 60 16.35 7.84 -2.70
C LEU A 60 15.88 7.09 -1.48
N SER A 61 15.33 7.82 -0.52
CA SER A 61 14.71 7.18 0.65
C SER A 61 13.30 6.75 0.30
N LEU A 62 12.91 5.58 0.77
CA LEU A 62 11.63 4.96 0.44
C LEU A 62 10.82 4.66 1.71
N PRO A 63 10.39 5.69 2.46
CA PRO A 63 9.57 5.47 3.65
C PRO A 63 8.15 5.11 3.24
N ILE A 64 7.59 4.13 3.96
CA ILE A 64 6.23 3.64 3.71
C ILE A 64 5.30 4.16 4.78
N PHE A 65 4.18 4.73 4.34
CA PHE A 65 3.15 5.27 5.23
C PHE A 65 1.84 4.51 5.05
N GLU A 66 1.05 4.44 6.11
CA GLU A 66 -0.32 3.97 6.00
C GLU A 66 -1.28 5.06 6.46
N SER A 67 -2.52 4.99 5.99
CA SER A 67 -3.52 6.01 6.30
C SER A 67 -4.93 5.47 6.14
N ASP A 68 -5.91 6.31 6.45
CA ASP A 68 -7.32 6.00 6.29
C ASP A 68 -7.95 6.71 5.10
N PHE A 69 -7.16 7.31 4.25
CA PHE A 69 -7.68 7.90 3.02
C PHE A 69 -8.21 6.79 2.11
N THR A 70 -9.34 7.04 1.45
CA THR A 70 -10.01 5.99 0.68
C THR A 70 -10.35 6.37 -0.76
N ASN A 71 -10.16 7.61 -1.14
CA ASN A 71 -10.61 8.07 -2.46
C ASN A 71 -9.44 8.23 -3.43
N PRO A 72 -9.27 7.29 -4.37
CA PRO A 72 -8.14 7.37 -5.32
C PRO A 72 -8.15 8.64 -6.18
N LYS A 73 -9.30 9.26 -6.35
CA LYS A 73 -9.40 10.45 -7.20
C LYS A 73 -8.93 11.71 -6.51
N THR A 74 -9.17 11.82 -5.20
CA THR A 74 -8.84 13.05 -4.46
C THR A 74 -7.63 12.89 -3.55
N ASP A 75 -7.29 11.65 -3.17
CA ASP A 75 -6.29 11.36 -2.16
C ASP A 75 -5.03 10.73 -2.73
N GLU A 76 -4.75 10.95 -4.02
CA GLU A 76 -3.57 10.39 -4.66
C GLU A 76 -2.28 10.87 -3.99
N THR A 77 -2.24 12.13 -3.61
CA THR A 77 -1.14 12.71 -2.85
C THR A 77 -1.71 13.50 -1.69
N VAL A 78 -1.27 13.18 -0.48
CA VAL A 78 -1.78 13.76 0.75
C VAL A 78 -0.63 14.23 1.62
N GLN A 79 -0.93 14.98 2.69
CA GLN A 79 0.08 15.43 3.64
C GLN A 79 0.43 14.30 4.60
N ASP A 80 1.71 14.15 4.89
CA ASP A 80 2.19 13.03 5.72
C ASP A 80 1.71 13.12 7.17
N LYS A 81 1.37 14.31 7.64
CA LYS A 81 0.88 14.48 9.01
C LYS A 81 -0.44 13.75 9.27
N PHE A 82 -1.16 13.38 8.21
CA PHE A 82 -2.39 12.60 8.33
C PHE A 82 -2.14 11.10 8.15
N CYS A 83 -0.90 10.70 8.04
CA CYS A 83 -0.51 9.32 7.80
C CYS A 83 0.39 8.82 8.93
N ARG A 84 0.57 7.51 9.01
CA ARG A 84 1.44 6.88 9.99
C ARG A 84 2.62 6.23 9.28
N LEU A 85 3.83 6.54 9.73
CA LEU A 85 5.02 5.91 9.19
C LEU A 85 5.07 4.45 9.64
N VAL A 86 5.20 3.54 8.68
CA VAL A 86 5.26 2.10 8.95
C VAL A 86 6.70 1.62 9.10
N THR A 87 7.61 2.18 8.31
CA THR A 87 9.00 1.76 8.29
C THR A 87 9.80 2.55 9.33
N THR A 88 10.42 1.84 10.28
CA THR A 88 11.28 2.50 11.28
C THR A 88 12.62 2.90 10.65
N GLU A 89 13.12 2.08 9.71
CA GLU A 89 14.34 2.36 8.98
C GLU A 89 14.02 2.25 7.49
N PRO A 90 13.73 3.38 6.83
CA PRO A 90 13.38 3.35 5.42
C PRO A 90 14.50 2.75 4.58
N SER A 91 14.11 1.95 3.60
CA SER A 91 15.06 1.45 2.61
C SER A 91 15.52 2.58 1.70
N GLU A 92 16.74 2.46 1.20
CA GLU A 92 17.33 3.49 0.35
C GLU A 92 17.83 2.86 -0.94
N LEU A 93 17.50 3.50 -2.06
CA LEU A 93 18.03 3.14 -3.36
C LEU A 93 19.24 4.02 -3.65
N ASN A 94 20.38 3.39 -3.95
CA ASN A 94 21.59 4.09 -4.33
C ASN A 94 21.62 4.25 -5.84
N ILE A 95 21.80 5.50 -6.29
CA ILE A 95 21.85 5.83 -7.70
C ILE A 95 23.31 6.01 -8.09
N THR A 96 23.77 5.21 -9.06
CA THR A 96 25.18 5.15 -9.44
C THR A 96 25.58 6.15 -10.52
N LYS A 97 24.62 6.71 -11.23
CA LYS A 97 24.90 7.68 -12.30
C LYS A 97 24.39 9.06 -11.96
N ASP A 98 24.92 10.06 -12.65
CA ASP A 98 24.51 11.45 -12.47
C ASP A 98 23.32 11.73 -13.37
N TRP A 99 22.13 11.75 -12.77
CA TRP A 99 20.91 12.06 -13.50
C TRP A 99 20.40 13.45 -13.13
N PRO A 100 19.80 14.16 -14.08
CA PRO A 100 19.22 15.47 -13.76
C PRO A 100 17.98 15.35 -12.87
N GLU A 101 17.62 16.45 -12.24
CA GLU A 101 16.35 16.56 -11.52
C GLU A 101 15.20 16.16 -12.46
N GLY A 102 14.21 15.47 -11.93
CA GLY A 102 13.07 15.05 -12.73
C GLY A 102 13.27 13.72 -13.44
N THR A 103 14.38 13.02 -13.21
CA THR A 103 14.60 11.70 -13.80
C THR A 103 13.56 10.73 -13.26
N PRO A 104 12.87 9.98 -14.12
CA PRO A 104 11.80 9.07 -13.68
C PRO A 104 12.29 7.98 -12.73
N VAL A 105 11.51 7.77 -11.69
CA VAL A 105 11.69 6.70 -10.72
C VAL A 105 10.42 5.88 -10.73
N GLU A 106 10.50 4.64 -11.20
CA GLU A 106 9.34 3.78 -11.21
C GLU A 106 9.25 3.00 -9.92
N VAL A 107 8.10 3.07 -9.25
CA VAL A 107 7.88 2.39 -7.98
C VAL A 107 6.66 1.50 -8.11
N THR A 108 6.80 0.25 -7.68
CA THR A 108 5.71 -0.73 -7.68
C THR A 108 5.51 -1.23 -6.26
N PHE A 109 4.26 -1.20 -5.82
CA PHE A 109 3.82 -1.82 -4.56
C PHE A 109 3.00 -3.05 -4.92
N ASN A 110 3.24 -4.14 -4.20
CA ASN A 110 2.46 -5.36 -4.34
C ASN A 110 2.14 -5.90 -2.96
N ILE A 111 0.86 -6.15 -2.69
CA ILE A 111 0.47 -6.79 -1.43
C ILE A 111 -0.12 -8.16 -1.78
N ASP A 112 0.44 -9.21 -1.19
CA ASP A 112 -0.06 -10.56 -1.42
C ASP A 112 -1.22 -10.88 -0.46
N LYS A 113 -1.77 -12.09 -0.60
CA LYS A 113 -2.93 -12.48 0.17
C LYS A 113 -2.67 -12.56 1.67
N GLU A 114 -1.42 -12.75 2.07
CA GLU A 114 -1.03 -12.85 3.47
C GLU A 114 -0.67 -11.52 4.10
N GLY A 115 -0.68 -10.43 3.32
CA GLY A 115 -0.35 -9.11 3.84
C GLY A 115 1.12 -8.77 3.78
N MET A 116 1.86 -9.41 2.88
CA MET A 116 3.24 -9.04 2.63
C MET A 116 3.26 -7.96 1.56
N LEU A 117 3.74 -6.78 1.93
CA LEU A 117 3.94 -5.68 0.99
C LEU A 117 5.34 -5.77 0.42
N SER A 118 5.43 -5.90 -0.89
CA SER A 118 6.69 -5.88 -1.61
C SER A 118 6.80 -4.55 -2.35
N VAL A 119 7.95 -3.90 -2.26
CA VAL A 119 8.22 -2.64 -2.91
C VAL A 119 9.40 -2.80 -3.84
N HIS A 120 9.23 -2.37 -5.08
CA HIS A 120 10.30 -2.32 -6.07
C HIS A 120 10.43 -0.90 -6.56
N ALA A 121 11.64 -0.38 -6.58
CA ALA A 121 11.92 0.96 -7.12
C ALA A 121 13.10 0.89 -8.07
N SER A 122 13.02 1.61 -9.17
CA SER A 122 14.10 1.62 -10.15
C SER A 122 14.29 2.98 -10.80
N VAL A 123 15.56 3.29 -11.06
CA VAL A 123 15.99 4.43 -11.87
C VAL A 123 16.98 3.84 -12.87
N GLU A 124 16.56 3.70 -14.12
CA GLU A 124 17.36 3.03 -15.15
C GLU A 124 17.78 1.64 -14.69
N HIS A 125 19.10 1.41 -14.51
CA HIS A 125 19.63 0.10 -14.10
C HIS A 125 19.76 -0.06 -12.59
N ASP A 126 19.57 1.02 -11.83
CA ASP A 126 19.65 0.96 -10.38
C ASP A 126 18.28 0.60 -9.83
N ASN A 127 18.22 -0.39 -8.98
CA ASN A 127 16.95 -0.84 -8.43
C ASN A 127 17.12 -1.41 -7.03
N ILE A 128 16.01 -1.47 -6.30
CA ILE A 128 15.95 -2.07 -4.98
C ILE A 128 14.60 -2.78 -4.81
N ASP A 129 14.63 -3.88 -4.10
CA ASP A 129 13.43 -4.60 -3.67
C ASP A 129 13.49 -4.79 -2.17
N PHE A 130 12.37 -4.58 -1.50
CA PHE A 130 12.28 -4.93 -0.08
C PHE A 130 10.82 -5.30 0.25
N GLN A 131 10.65 -5.94 1.40
CA GLN A 131 9.35 -6.42 1.84
C GLN A 131 9.12 -6.06 3.29
N LEU A 132 7.85 -5.86 3.64
CA LEU A 132 7.44 -5.67 5.03
C LEU A 132 6.04 -6.25 5.23
N LYS A 133 5.79 -6.74 6.43
CA LYS A 133 4.48 -7.24 6.79
C LYS A 133 3.60 -6.05 7.18
N VAL A 134 2.41 -5.95 6.60
CA VAL A 134 1.49 -4.87 6.94
C VAL A 134 0.31 -5.43 7.71
N THR A 135 -0.25 -4.61 8.60
CA THR A 135 -1.35 -5.01 9.46
C THR A 135 -2.71 -4.62 8.88
N GLY A 136 -2.71 -3.79 7.86
CA GLY A 136 -3.94 -3.31 7.24
C GLY A 136 -4.53 -4.29 6.22
N VAL A 137 -4.63 -5.57 6.61
CA VAL A 137 -5.20 -6.61 5.76
C VAL A 137 -6.23 -7.39 6.57
N LYS A 138 -7.45 -7.45 6.06
CA LYS A 138 -8.56 -8.16 6.68
C LYS A 138 -9.26 -8.98 5.61
N ASN A 139 -9.95 -10.05 6.03
CA ASN A 139 -10.84 -10.67 5.09
C ASN A 139 -12.11 -9.82 4.99
N GLU A 140 -12.80 -9.95 3.88
CA GLU A 140 -13.96 -9.11 3.59
C GLU A 140 -15.05 -9.29 4.63
N GLU A 141 -15.24 -10.51 5.12
CA GLU A 141 -16.26 -10.79 6.11
C GLU A 141 -15.96 -10.12 7.45
N GLU A 142 -14.70 -10.18 7.90
CA GLU A 142 -14.30 -9.52 9.14
C GLU A 142 -14.52 -8.02 9.08
N LEU A 143 -14.22 -7.43 7.95
CA LEU A 143 -14.38 -5.99 7.77
C LEU A 143 -15.86 -5.59 7.87
N LYS A 144 -16.74 -6.37 7.26
CA LYS A 144 -18.18 -6.11 7.31
C LYS A 144 -18.70 -6.22 8.73
N GLN A 145 -18.24 -7.21 9.49
CA GLN A 145 -18.66 -7.38 10.88
C GLN A 145 -18.23 -6.20 11.74
N ALA A 146 -17.02 -5.72 11.56
CA ALA A 146 -16.52 -4.56 12.30
C ALA A 146 -17.35 -3.31 11.98
N GLN A 147 -17.70 -3.10 10.74
CA GLN A 147 -18.52 -1.95 10.33
C GLN A 147 -19.92 -2.05 10.93
N THR A 148 -20.50 -3.24 10.97
CA THR A 148 -21.81 -3.43 11.56
C THR A 148 -21.81 -3.11 13.04
N LEU A 149 -20.80 -3.57 13.78
CA LEU A 149 -20.68 -3.26 15.20
C LEU A 149 -20.58 -1.78 15.47
N LEU A 150 -19.78 -1.08 14.69
CA LEU A 150 -19.64 0.37 14.82
C LEU A 150 -20.95 1.09 14.56
N SER A 151 -21.70 0.63 13.56
CA SER A 151 -23.01 1.21 13.25
C SER A 151 -23.98 1.06 14.40
N LYS A 152 -23.99 -0.10 15.04
CA LYS A 152 -24.87 -0.34 16.18
C LYS A 152 -24.54 0.56 17.36
N VAL A 153 -23.27 0.74 17.63
CA VAL A 153 -22.83 1.62 18.72
C VAL A 153 -23.28 3.06 18.46
N ASN A 154 -23.15 3.50 17.22
CA ASN A 154 -23.49 4.87 16.87
C ASN A 154 -24.98 5.18 16.96
N ILE A 155 -25.81 4.18 16.84
CA ILE A 155 -27.26 4.37 16.91
C ILE A 155 -27.73 4.67 18.33
N GLU A 156 -27.02 4.17 19.30
CA GLU A 156 -27.35 4.41 20.69
C GLU A 156 -26.87 5.76 21.19
#